data_b2512031183866b978dc5a02ad547c73
#
_entry.id   b2512031183866b978dc5a02ad547c73
#
_cell.length_a   1.000
_cell.length_b   1.000
_cell.length_c   1.000
_cell.angle_alpha   90.00
_cell.angle_beta   90.00
_cell.angle_gamma   90.00
#
_symmetry.space_group_name_H-M   'P 1'
#
loop_
_entity.id
_entity.type
_entity.pdbx_description
1 polymer ?
#
loop_
_entity_poly.entity_id
_entity_poly.type
_entity_poly.pdbx_seq_one_letter_code
_entity_poly.pdbx_strand_id
1 'polypeptide(L)'
;MIVIRSVVFNFLFYLNLLVLIIAALPTLLMPRWAIVAVAGFWARTNLWLLRVVCDVKAEFRGLEKIPLGPALVSAKHQSLWETFALLVILPDAAFIMKRELMWIPFFGWYAWKAGMIPIDRSKGSQALPEMNARARRELARNRPIIIFPEGTRRPAGAEPKYKYGVARLYSELSVACIPIALNSGLFWPRRSMHRYPGTILTEVLDPIPSGLGQEAFFERLQHDVEAATARLVAEGEHELSRHSTRDASLAPSP
;
A
#
# COMPACT_ATOMS: atom_id res chain seq x y z
N MET A 1 15.63 -21.25 9.07
CA MET A 1 14.87 -21.33 7.81
C MET A 1 14.38 -19.98 7.29
N ILE A 2 13.97 -19.04 8.15
CA ILE A 2 13.45 -17.69 7.76
C ILE A 2 14.45 -16.93 6.88
N VAL A 3 15.74 -16.90 7.24
CA VAL A 3 16.77 -16.17 6.47
C VAL A 3 16.87 -16.66 5.03
N ILE A 4 16.98 -17.97 4.83
CA ILE A 4 17.11 -18.59 3.50
C ILE A 4 15.88 -18.28 2.64
N ARG A 5 14.67 -18.49 3.18
CA ARG A 5 13.41 -18.17 2.49
C ARG A 5 13.33 -16.69 2.12
N SER A 6 13.75 -15.81 3.02
CA SER A 6 13.76 -14.37 2.78
C SER A 6 14.75 -13.97 1.68
N VAL A 7 15.94 -14.57 1.65
CA VAL A 7 16.94 -14.32 0.60
C VAL A 7 16.42 -14.79 -0.76
N VAL A 8 15.88 -16.01 -0.83
CA VAL A 8 15.29 -16.57 -2.06
C VAL A 8 14.14 -15.68 -2.55
N PHE A 9 13.24 -15.28 -1.65
CA PHE A 9 12.14 -14.39 -2.00
C PHE A 9 12.66 -13.03 -2.52
N ASN A 10 13.60 -12.40 -1.83
CA ASN A 10 14.15 -11.12 -2.27
C ASN A 10 14.78 -11.22 -3.66
N PHE A 11 15.54 -12.30 -3.92
CA PHE A 11 16.12 -12.55 -5.24
C PHE A 11 15.01 -12.67 -6.31
N LEU A 12 14.01 -13.51 -6.07
CA LEU A 12 12.89 -13.71 -6.99
C LEU A 12 12.05 -12.43 -7.19
N PHE A 13 11.84 -11.65 -6.12
CA PHE A 13 11.12 -10.38 -6.17
C PHE A 13 11.81 -9.38 -7.12
N TYR A 14 13.12 -9.19 -6.97
CA TYR A 14 13.86 -8.27 -7.84
C TYR A 14 14.05 -8.82 -9.26
N LEU A 15 14.22 -10.13 -9.41
CA LEU A 15 14.26 -10.78 -10.72
C LEU A 15 12.93 -10.59 -11.46
N ASN A 16 11.80 -10.86 -10.79
CA ASN A 16 10.46 -10.63 -11.34
C ASN A 16 10.24 -9.16 -11.72
N LEU A 17 10.69 -8.23 -10.87
CA LEU A 17 10.63 -6.80 -11.17
C LEU A 17 11.45 -6.47 -12.44
N LEU A 18 12.68 -6.94 -12.54
CA LEU A 18 13.56 -6.69 -13.68
C LEU A 18 12.98 -7.26 -14.98
N VAL A 19 12.53 -8.52 -14.94
CA VAL A 19 11.91 -9.17 -16.10
C VAL A 19 10.69 -8.40 -16.58
N LEU A 20 9.80 -8.02 -15.65
CA LEU A 20 8.58 -7.31 -16.02
C LEU A 20 8.81 -5.85 -16.41
N ILE A 21 9.82 -5.18 -15.87
CA ILE A 21 10.22 -3.84 -16.34
C ILE A 21 10.63 -3.92 -17.82
N ILE A 22 11.39 -4.94 -18.23
CA ILE A 22 11.80 -5.11 -19.63
C ILE A 22 10.61 -5.54 -20.50
N ALA A 23 9.85 -6.53 -20.07
CA ALA A 23 8.68 -7.04 -20.79
C ALA A 23 7.57 -5.99 -20.96
N ALA A 24 7.51 -4.99 -20.07
CA ALA A 24 6.54 -3.91 -20.14
C ALA A 24 6.90 -2.80 -21.14
N LEU A 25 8.11 -2.78 -21.74
CA LEU A 25 8.51 -1.72 -22.67
C LEU A 25 7.51 -1.48 -23.81
N PRO A 26 6.92 -2.50 -24.46
CA PRO A 26 5.92 -2.28 -25.49
C PRO A 26 4.68 -1.54 -24.99
N THR A 27 4.36 -1.64 -23.69
CA THR A 27 3.20 -0.95 -23.10
C THR A 27 3.32 0.56 -23.14
N LEU A 28 4.52 1.11 -23.31
CA LEU A 28 4.72 2.56 -23.49
C LEU A 28 4.06 3.09 -24.78
N LEU A 29 3.92 2.24 -25.79
CA LEU A 29 3.25 2.56 -27.06
C LEU A 29 1.77 2.12 -27.06
N MET A 30 1.34 1.33 -26.07
CA MET A 30 -0.03 0.83 -25.96
C MET A 30 -0.90 1.79 -25.12
N PRO A 31 -2.23 1.64 -25.13
CA PRO A 31 -3.10 2.37 -24.21
C PRO A 31 -2.74 2.08 -22.73
N ARG A 32 -3.11 3.02 -21.83
CA ARG A 32 -2.76 2.98 -20.38
C ARG A 32 -3.14 1.67 -19.70
N TRP A 33 -4.26 1.03 -20.07
CA TRP A 33 -4.68 -0.24 -19.48
C TRP A 33 -3.61 -1.33 -19.54
N ALA A 34 -2.73 -1.31 -20.57
CA ALA A 34 -1.70 -2.32 -20.73
C ALA A 34 -0.67 -2.27 -19.60
N ILE A 35 -0.16 -1.09 -19.23
CA ILE A 35 0.76 -0.96 -18.10
C ILE A 35 0.08 -1.24 -16.76
N VAL A 36 -1.20 -0.87 -16.62
CA VAL A 36 -2.00 -1.20 -15.42
C VAL A 36 -2.14 -2.71 -15.27
N ALA A 37 -2.40 -3.43 -16.36
CA ALA A 37 -2.48 -4.89 -16.36
C ALA A 37 -1.15 -5.55 -15.97
N VAL A 38 -0.01 -5.05 -16.49
CA VAL A 38 1.33 -5.53 -16.12
C VAL A 38 1.61 -5.26 -14.62
N ALA A 39 1.28 -4.08 -14.12
CA ALA A 39 1.43 -3.76 -12.70
C ALA A 39 0.58 -4.67 -11.81
N GLY A 40 -0.66 -4.95 -12.20
CA GLY A 40 -1.52 -5.90 -11.50
C GLY A 40 -1.01 -7.35 -11.57
N PHE A 41 -0.44 -7.76 -12.70
CA PHE A 41 0.22 -9.06 -12.83
C PHE A 41 1.45 -9.17 -11.92
N TRP A 42 2.31 -8.15 -11.92
CA TRP A 42 3.45 -8.07 -11.01
C TRP A 42 3.04 -8.14 -9.54
N ALA A 43 1.98 -7.44 -9.18
CA ALA A 43 1.46 -7.47 -7.81
C ALA A 43 1.01 -8.88 -7.41
N ARG A 44 0.20 -9.54 -8.23
CA ARG A 44 -0.31 -10.90 -7.96
C ARG A 44 0.82 -11.94 -7.90
N THR A 45 1.79 -11.87 -8.80
CA THR A 45 2.95 -12.78 -8.79
C THR A 45 3.79 -12.60 -7.53
N ASN A 46 3.98 -11.37 -7.04
CA ASN A 46 4.73 -11.16 -5.80
C ASN A 46 3.96 -11.61 -4.55
N LEU A 47 2.64 -11.46 -4.50
CA LEU A 47 1.83 -12.06 -3.43
C LEU A 47 1.91 -13.59 -3.45
N TRP A 48 1.88 -14.20 -4.63
CA TRP A 48 2.04 -15.64 -4.80
C TRP A 48 3.43 -16.12 -4.36
N LEU A 49 4.51 -15.45 -4.82
CA LEU A 49 5.88 -15.74 -4.42
C LEU A 49 6.06 -15.63 -2.90
N LEU A 50 5.52 -14.59 -2.29
CA LEU A 50 5.59 -14.36 -0.85
C LEU A 50 4.91 -15.50 -0.08
N ARG A 51 3.75 -15.95 -0.56
CA ARG A 51 3.02 -17.10 0.01
C ARG A 51 3.81 -18.40 -0.11
N VAL A 52 4.32 -18.72 -1.31
CA VAL A 52 4.98 -20.01 -1.58
C VAL A 52 6.35 -20.10 -0.92
N VAL A 53 7.14 -19.02 -0.99
CA VAL A 53 8.53 -19.03 -0.52
C VAL A 53 8.62 -18.74 0.98
N CYS A 54 7.89 -17.73 1.46
CA CYS A 54 7.99 -17.26 2.84
C CYS A 54 6.83 -17.69 3.75
N ASP A 55 5.81 -18.37 3.20
CA ASP A 55 4.57 -18.71 3.92
C ASP A 55 3.88 -17.47 4.52
N VAL A 56 3.93 -16.36 3.78
CA VAL A 56 3.22 -15.14 4.15
C VAL A 56 1.96 -15.03 3.29
N LYS A 57 0.81 -15.13 3.93
CA LYS A 57 -0.51 -15.05 3.30
C LYS A 57 -0.99 -13.60 3.28
N ALA A 58 -1.90 -13.30 2.37
CA ALA A 58 -2.62 -12.04 2.31
C ALA A 58 -4.11 -12.31 2.52
N GLU A 59 -4.72 -11.60 3.47
CA GLU A 59 -6.16 -11.63 3.70
C GLU A 59 -6.72 -10.22 3.61
N PHE A 60 -7.77 -10.06 2.81
CA PHE A 60 -8.44 -8.79 2.58
C PHE A 60 -9.85 -8.85 3.13
N ARG A 61 -10.20 -7.94 4.05
CA ARG A 61 -11.50 -7.84 4.72
C ARG A 61 -12.22 -6.56 4.29
N GLY A 62 -13.54 -6.59 4.21
CA GLY A 62 -14.35 -5.40 3.93
C GLY A 62 -14.26 -4.90 2.48
N LEU A 63 -13.92 -5.76 1.51
CA LEU A 63 -13.78 -5.36 0.10
C LEU A 63 -15.09 -4.82 -0.49
N GLU A 64 -16.23 -5.25 0.03
CA GLU A 64 -17.57 -4.77 -0.35
C GLU A 64 -17.79 -3.28 -0.03
N LYS A 65 -16.96 -2.70 0.84
CA LYS A 65 -17.03 -1.28 1.22
C LYS A 65 -16.33 -0.36 0.20
N ILE A 66 -15.60 -0.94 -0.76
CA ILE A 66 -14.94 -0.17 -1.83
C ILE A 66 -16.01 0.27 -2.83
N PRO A 67 -16.24 1.57 -3.03
CA PRO A 67 -17.24 2.04 -3.97
C PRO A 67 -16.83 1.78 -5.41
N LEU A 68 -17.82 1.53 -6.27
CA LEU A 68 -17.63 1.45 -7.72
C LEU A 68 -17.51 2.87 -8.32
N GLY A 69 -16.43 3.59 -7.98
CA GLY A 69 -16.29 4.96 -8.47
C GLY A 69 -15.15 5.74 -7.85
N PRO A 70 -15.11 7.06 -8.11
CA PRO A 70 -14.06 7.91 -7.58
C PRO A 70 -14.13 7.99 -6.06
N ALA A 71 -13.00 7.76 -5.39
CA ALA A 71 -12.86 7.85 -3.95
C ALA A 71 -11.45 8.25 -3.58
N LEU A 72 -11.28 8.84 -2.41
CA LEU A 72 -10.00 8.99 -1.77
C LEU A 72 -9.76 7.75 -0.88
N VAL A 73 -8.73 6.98 -1.15
CA VAL A 73 -8.33 5.84 -0.33
C VAL A 73 -7.15 6.25 0.54
N SER A 74 -7.32 6.19 1.85
CA SER A 74 -6.28 6.54 2.82
C SER A 74 -5.81 5.29 3.57
N ALA A 75 -4.62 4.79 3.24
CA ALA A 75 -4.12 3.52 3.75
C ALA A 75 -2.97 3.71 4.74
N LYS A 76 -2.94 2.87 5.80
CA LYS A 76 -1.79 2.73 6.69
C LYS A 76 -0.54 2.36 5.89
N HIS A 77 0.65 2.84 6.31
CA HIS A 77 1.90 2.60 5.58
C HIS A 77 2.99 2.04 6.48
N GLN A 78 3.17 0.71 6.48
CA GLN A 78 4.14 0.01 7.33
C GLN A 78 5.26 -0.67 6.52
N SER A 79 4.96 -1.11 5.28
CA SER A 79 5.84 -1.95 4.47
C SER A 79 5.94 -1.48 3.01
N LEU A 80 6.69 -2.20 2.20
CA LEU A 80 6.60 -2.12 0.74
C LEU A 80 5.38 -2.90 0.23
N TRP A 81 4.92 -3.87 0.98
CA TRP A 81 3.89 -4.82 0.61
C TRP A 81 2.59 -4.14 0.18
N GLU A 82 2.08 -3.19 0.95
CA GLU A 82 0.81 -2.52 0.63
C GLU A 82 0.85 -1.72 -0.68
N THR A 83 2.03 -1.30 -1.14
CA THR A 83 2.14 -0.55 -2.39
C THR A 83 1.77 -1.38 -3.61
N PHE A 84 1.95 -2.70 -3.56
CA PHE A 84 1.52 -3.59 -4.62
C PHE A 84 0.27 -4.40 -4.26
N ALA A 85 0.05 -4.71 -2.98
CA ALA A 85 -1.17 -5.40 -2.57
C ALA A 85 -2.43 -4.59 -2.88
N LEU A 86 -2.38 -3.27 -2.70
CA LEU A 86 -3.48 -2.37 -3.06
C LEU A 86 -3.77 -2.33 -4.57
N LEU A 87 -2.78 -2.61 -5.44
CA LEU A 87 -3.03 -2.76 -6.88
C LEU A 87 -3.90 -3.98 -7.23
N VAL A 88 -3.98 -4.97 -6.33
CA VAL A 88 -4.82 -6.16 -6.55
C VAL A 88 -6.28 -5.86 -6.26
N ILE A 89 -6.56 -5.10 -5.20
CA ILE A 89 -7.93 -4.75 -4.78
C ILE A 89 -8.44 -3.45 -5.40
N LEU A 90 -7.53 -2.60 -5.89
CA LEU A 90 -7.80 -1.31 -6.54
C LEU A 90 -6.97 -1.20 -7.83
N PRO A 91 -7.26 -2.00 -8.87
CA PRO A 91 -6.34 -2.22 -9.99
C PRO A 91 -6.03 -0.99 -10.82
N ASP A 92 -6.90 0.02 -10.85
CA ASP A 92 -6.70 1.25 -11.62
C ASP A 92 -6.54 2.50 -10.75
N ALA A 93 -6.16 2.34 -9.48
CA ALA A 93 -5.96 3.46 -8.60
C ALA A 93 -4.73 4.30 -8.99
N ALA A 94 -4.81 5.62 -8.77
CA ALA A 94 -3.70 6.54 -8.91
C ALA A 94 -3.06 6.79 -7.53
N PHE A 95 -1.79 6.40 -7.36
CA PHE A 95 -1.06 6.62 -6.11
C PHE A 95 -0.45 8.00 -6.04
N ILE A 96 -0.64 8.67 -4.91
CA ILE A 96 0.18 9.84 -4.53
C ILE A 96 1.53 9.33 -4.04
N MET A 97 2.58 9.63 -4.78
CA MET A 97 3.90 9.07 -4.56
C MET A 97 4.98 10.15 -4.51
N LYS A 98 6.13 9.82 -3.93
CA LYS A 98 7.29 10.72 -3.85
C LYS A 98 7.79 11.05 -5.26
N ARG A 99 8.00 12.36 -5.57
CA ARG A 99 8.44 12.84 -6.89
C ARG A 99 9.73 12.18 -7.37
N GLU A 100 10.67 11.92 -6.48
CA GLU A 100 11.98 11.35 -6.80
C GLU A 100 11.88 9.93 -7.38
N LEU A 101 10.78 9.21 -7.12
CA LEU A 101 10.54 7.91 -7.74
C LEU A 101 10.33 8.02 -9.25
N MET A 102 9.91 9.19 -9.75
CA MET A 102 9.78 9.45 -11.19
C MET A 102 11.13 9.49 -11.92
N TRP A 103 12.24 9.63 -11.19
CA TRP A 103 13.58 9.65 -11.77
C TRP A 103 14.22 8.28 -11.90
N ILE A 104 13.58 7.24 -11.32
CA ILE A 104 14.05 5.86 -11.47
C ILE A 104 13.80 5.44 -12.94
N PRO A 105 14.87 5.03 -13.67
CA PRO A 105 14.74 4.61 -15.06
C PRO A 105 13.65 3.54 -15.25
N PHE A 106 12.93 3.63 -16.35
CA PHE A 106 11.78 2.80 -16.70
C PHE A 106 10.59 2.96 -15.73
N PHE A 107 10.80 2.80 -14.42
CA PHE A 107 9.74 2.93 -13.43
C PHE A 107 9.03 4.29 -13.51
N GLY A 108 9.78 5.39 -13.63
CA GLY A 108 9.20 6.72 -13.76
C GLY A 108 8.34 6.87 -15.02
N TRP A 109 8.76 6.29 -16.14
CA TRP A 109 7.99 6.30 -17.38
C TRP A 109 6.67 5.54 -17.25
N TYR A 110 6.72 4.35 -16.60
CA TYR A 110 5.52 3.56 -16.32
C TYR A 110 4.58 4.25 -15.33
N ALA A 111 5.13 4.85 -14.28
CA ALA A 111 4.36 5.60 -13.30
C ALA A 111 3.67 6.82 -13.94
N TRP A 112 4.38 7.54 -14.83
CA TRP A 112 3.81 8.64 -15.59
C TRP A 112 2.68 8.13 -16.51
N LYS A 113 2.93 7.07 -17.28
CA LYS A 113 1.94 6.47 -18.18
C LYS A 113 0.73 5.92 -17.44
N ALA A 114 0.94 5.33 -16.28
CA ALA A 114 -0.13 4.84 -15.41
C ALA A 114 -0.92 5.97 -14.72
N GLY A 115 -0.50 7.25 -14.86
CA GLY A 115 -1.19 8.38 -14.27
C GLY A 115 -0.98 8.48 -12.76
N MET A 116 0.19 8.12 -12.26
CA MET A 116 0.54 8.32 -10.85
C MET A 116 0.73 9.80 -10.53
N ILE A 117 0.51 10.18 -9.29
CA ILE A 117 0.51 11.57 -8.83
C ILE A 117 1.79 11.84 -8.02
N PRO A 118 2.85 12.38 -8.65
CA PRO A 118 4.08 12.73 -7.93
C PRO A 118 3.89 13.98 -7.07
N ILE A 119 4.38 13.92 -5.83
CA ILE A 119 4.43 15.07 -4.91
C ILE A 119 5.87 15.37 -4.48
N ASP A 120 6.25 16.63 -4.60
CA ASP A 120 7.50 17.15 -4.05
C ASP A 120 7.29 17.51 -2.57
N ARG A 121 7.70 16.61 -1.70
CA ARG A 121 7.49 16.77 -0.24
C ARG A 121 8.37 17.85 0.38
N SER A 122 9.44 18.27 -0.30
CA SER A 122 10.33 19.34 0.18
C SER A 122 9.64 20.71 0.15
N LYS A 123 8.65 20.89 -0.74
CA LYS A 123 7.86 22.11 -0.88
C LYS A 123 6.74 22.24 0.17
N GLY A 124 6.55 21.25 1.04
CA GLY A 124 5.50 21.31 2.07
C GLY A 124 4.11 21.59 1.48
N SER A 125 3.43 22.59 2.02
CA SER A 125 2.08 22.99 1.56
C SER A 125 2.03 23.57 0.15
N GLN A 126 3.13 24.09 -0.37
CA GLN A 126 3.20 24.63 -1.74
C GLN A 126 3.06 23.55 -2.83
N ALA A 127 3.28 22.27 -2.50
CA ALA A 127 3.06 21.16 -3.43
C ALA A 127 1.58 20.75 -3.56
N LEU A 128 0.72 21.18 -2.63
CA LEU A 128 -0.67 20.72 -2.57
C LEU A 128 -1.53 21.16 -3.76
N PRO A 129 -1.46 22.40 -4.28
CA PRO A 129 -2.29 22.82 -5.42
C PRO A 129 -2.06 21.95 -6.66
N GLU A 130 -0.81 21.65 -7.00
CA GLU A 130 -0.49 20.79 -8.15
C GLU A 130 -0.97 19.36 -7.91
N MET A 131 -0.73 18.82 -6.72
CA MET A 131 -1.20 17.48 -6.33
C MET A 131 -2.72 17.37 -6.45
N ASN A 132 -3.46 18.35 -5.89
CA ASN A 132 -4.92 18.39 -5.92
C ASN A 132 -5.46 18.49 -7.34
N ALA A 133 -4.85 19.31 -8.19
CA ALA A 133 -5.25 19.45 -9.60
C ALA A 133 -5.05 18.13 -10.38
N ARG A 134 -3.96 17.39 -10.09
CA ARG A 134 -3.72 16.07 -10.67
C ARG A 134 -4.72 15.04 -10.14
N ALA A 135 -4.98 15.02 -8.83
CA ALA A 135 -5.96 14.13 -8.22
C ALA A 135 -7.38 14.33 -8.78
N ARG A 136 -7.85 15.58 -8.92
CA ARG A 136 -9.14 15.87 -9.56
C ARG A 136 -9.23 15.33 -10.99
N ARG A 137 -8.16 15.44 -11.79
CA ARG A 137 -8.12 14.88 -13.15
C ARG A 137 -8.27 13.37 -13.17
N GLU A 138 -7.65 12.66 -12.22
CA GLU A 138 -7.77 11.21 -12.15
C GLU A 138 -9.13 10.76 -11.60
N LEU A 139 -9.70 11.48 -10.62
CA LEU A 139 -11.07 11.25 -10.17
C LEU A 139 -12.11 11.46 -11.30
N ALA A 140 -11.92 12.49 -12.14
CA ALA A 140 -12.79 12.72 -13.30
C ALA A 140 -12.72 11.59 -14.36
N ARG A 141 -11.68 10.76 -14.29
CA ARG A 141 -11.53 9.52 -15.07
C ARG A 141 -12.09 8.29 -14.35
N ASN A 142 -12.88 8.49 -13.31
CA ASN A 142 -13.45 7.44 -12.46
C ASN A 142 -12.42 6.56 -11.75
N ARG A 143 -11.26 7.12 -11.37
CA ARG A 143 -10.16 6.42 -10.72
C ARG A 143 -10.08 6.75 -9.23
N PRO A 144 -9.97 5.79 -8.33
CA PRO A 144 -9.67 6.07 -6.92
C PRO A 144 -8.24 6.61 -6.77
N ILE A 145 -8.07 7.50 -5.79
CA ILE A 145 -6.76 8.08 -5.44
C ILE A 145 -6.28 7.44 -4.15
N ILE A 146 -5.11 6.85 -4.16
CA ILE A 146 -4.50 6.28 -2.95
C ILE A 146 -3.48 7.25 -2.37
N ILE A 147 -3.63 7.54 -1.09
CA ILE A 147 -2.67 8.31 -0.29
C ILE A 147 -2.27 7.52 0.95
N PHE A 148 -0.99 7.61 1.30
CA PHE A 148 -0.47 7.17 2.59
C PHE A 148 -0.31 8.42 3.49
N PRO A 149 -1.21 8.65 4.47
CA PRO A 149 -1.27 9.92 5.20
C PRO A 149 -0.03 10.17 6.06
N GLU A 150 0.68 9.13 6.45
CA GLU A 150 1.95 9.23 7.19
C GLU A 150 3.10 9.77 6.32
N GLY A 151 2.97 9.69 5.01
CA GLY A 151 3.97 10.12 4.04
C GLY A 151 5.28 9.32 4.05
N THR A 152 5.42 8.34 4.92
CA THR A 152 6.57 7.42 5.01
C THR A 152 6.14 6.15 5.74
N ARG A 153 6.81 5.02 5.44
CA ARG A 153 6.57 3.78 6.16
C ARG A 153 6.95 3.90 7.63
N ARG A 154 6.06 3.48 8.53
CA ARG A 154 6.28 3.43 9.97
C ARG A 154 6.18 1.99 10.49
N PRO A 155 7.02 1.58 11.44
CA PRO A 155 6.92 0.24 12.03
C PRO A 155 5.52 -0.01 12.62
N ALA A 156 5.13 -1.27 12.70
CA ALA A 156 3.95 -1.67 13.47
C ALA A 156 4.13 -1.22 14.93
N GLY A 157 3.06 -0.73 15.58
CA GLY A 157 3.08 -0.20 16.93
C GLY A 157 3.76 1.16 17.12
N ALA A 158 4.32 1.77 16.07
CA ALA A 158 4.90 3.11 16.18
C ALA A 158 3.81 4.18 16.32
N GLU A 159 4.09 5.20 17.14
CA GLU A 159 3.21 6.36 17.31
C GLU A 159 2.79 6.95 15.95
N PRO A 160 1.49 7.18 15.71
CA PRO A 160 1.01 7.71 14.43
C PRO A 160 1.48 9.14 14.19
N LYS A 161 1.92 9.42 12.94
CA LYS A 161 2.32 10.77 12.50
C LYS A 161 1.70 11.08 11.14
N TYR A 162 0.44 11.45 11.14
CA TYR A 162 -0.28 11.82 9.92
C TYR A 162 0.07 13.24 9.47
N LYS A 163 0.12 13.44 8.16
CA LYS A 163 0.30 14.75 7.55
C LYS A 163 -1.06 15.36 7.27
N TYR A 164 -1.29 16.58 7.72
CA TYR A 164 -2.57 17.29 7.54
C TYR A 164 -2.96 17.52 6.08
N GLY A 165 -2.02 17.30 5.15
CA GLY A 165 -2.28 17.34 3.70
C GLY A 165 -3.38 16.39 3.23
N VAL A 166 -3.64 15.28 3.95
CA VAL A 166 -4.75 14.37 3.61
C VAL A 166 -6.11 15.03 3.85
N ALA A 167 -6.25 15.83 4.91
CA ALA A 167 -7.49 16.56 5.22
C ALA A 167 -7.77 17.67 4.20
N ARG A 168 -6.72 18.37 3.76
CA ARG A 168 -6.85 19.35 2.68
C ARG A 168 -7.25 18.68 1.36
N LEU A 169 -6.63 17.56 1.03
CA LEU A 169 -6.98 16.80 -0.18
C LEU A 169 -8.43 16.31 -0.13
N TYR A 170 -8.88 15.74 1.00
CA TYR A 170 -10.26 15.30 1.18
C TYR A 170 -11.26 16.45 0.96
N SER A 171 -11.05 17.58 1.61
CA SER A 171 -11.89 18.75 1.46
C SER A 171 -11.94 19.26 0.01
N GLU A 172 -10.80 19.27 -0.67
CA GLU A 172 -10.67 19.73 -2.06
C GLU A 172 -11.28 18.78 -3.08
N LEU A 173 -11.25 17.49 -2.85
CA LEU A 173 -11.78 16.50 -3.78
C LEU A 173 -13.29 16.30 -3.63
N SER A 174 -13.86 16.61 -2.47
CA SER A 174 -15.29 16.47 -2.17
C SER A 174 -15.85 15.07 -2.46
N VAL A 175 -15.06 14.03 -2.24
CA VAL A 175 -15.43 12.61 -2.38
C VAL A 175 -15.32 11.89 -1.04
N ALA A 176 -15.98 10.73 -0.92
CA ALA A 176 -15.83 9.89 0.25
C ALA A 176 -14.37 9.41 0.40
N CYS A 177 -13.91 9.28 1.64
CA CYS A 177 -12.62 8.68 1.97
C CYS A 177 -12.82 7.26 2.47
N ILE A 178 -12.06 6.32 1.92
CA ILE A 178 -12.04 4.91 2.29
C ILE A 178 -10.78 4.66 3.12
N PRO A 179 -10.89 4.53 4.44
CA PRO A 179 -9.73 4.21 5.28
C PRO A 179 -9.36 2.74 5.13
N ILE A 180 -8.06 2.43 5.13
CA ILE A 180 -7.54 1.06 5.08
C ILE A 180 -6.50 0.87 6.19
N ALA A 181 -6.77 -0.10 7.07
CA ALA A 181 -5.87 -0.56 8.11
C ALA A 181 -5.14 -1.85 7.70
N LEU A 182 -3.95 -2.09 8.25
CA LEU A 182 -3.18 -3.30 7.97
C LEU A 182 -2.10 -3.56 9.03
N ASN A 183 -1.56 -4.79 9.04
CA ASN A 183 -0.49 -5.23 9.93
C ASN A 183 0.80 -5.67 9.19
N SER A 184 0.98 -5.23 7.96
CA SER A 184 2.06 -5.70 7.07
C SER A 184 3.47 -5.56 7.68
N GLY A 185 3.67 -4.57 8.55
CA GLY A 185 4.94 -4.31 9.22
C GLY A 185 5.43 -5.43 10.13
N LEU A 186 4.56 -6.31 10.60
CA LEU A 186 4.93 -7.49 11.39
C LEU A 186 5.63 -8.55 10.55
N PHE A 187 5.11 -8.80 9.34
CA PHE A 187 5.56 -9.90 8.50
C PHE A 187 6.58 -9.45 7.43
N TRP A 188 6.52 -8.19 7.02
CA TRP A 188 7.49 -7.54 6.14
C TRP A 188 7.95 -6.19 6.72
N PRO A 189 8.82 -6.20 7.74
CA PRO A 189 9.26 -4.97 8.40
C PRO A 189 9.98 -4.02 7.44
N ARG A 190 9.80 -2.72 7.68
CA ARG A 190 10.51 -1.67 6.96
C ARG A 190 12.02 -1.84 7.12
N ARG A 191 12.78 -1.70 6.01
CA ARG A 191 14.26 -1.79 5.99
C ARG A 191 14.81 -3.14 6.49
N SER A 192 14.01 -4.18 6.46
CA SER A 192 14.43 -5.54 6.81
C SER A 192 14.53 -6.39 5.55
N MET A 193 15.52 -7.29 5.54
CA MET A 193 15.64 -8.35 4.55
C MET A 193 14.78 -9.57 4.90
N HIS A 194 14.28 -9.66 6.13
CA HIS A 194 13.50 -10.78 6.62
C HIS A 194 12.03 -10.69 6.27
N ARG A 195 11.43 -11.85 6.02
CA ARG A 195 9.98 -12.07 5.86
C ARG A 195 9.58 -13.12 6.87
N TYR A 196 8.68 -12.76 7.76
CA TYR A 196 8.21 -13.65 8.81
C TYR A 196 6.94 -14.35 8.35
N PRO A 197 6.82 -15.70 8.51
CA PRO A 197 5.62 -16.43 8.09
C PRO A 197 4.40 -15.98 8.89
N GLY A 198 3.24 -16.01 8.26
CA GLY A 198 1.95 -15.63 8.85
C GLY A 198 1.03 -14.91 7.88
N THR A 199 0.02 -14.21 8.41
CA THR A 199 -1.04 -13.61 7.61
C THR A 199 -1.01 -12.08 7.70
N ILE A 200 -0.73 -11.43 6.57
CA ILE A 200 -0.92 -9.99 6.45
C ILE A 200 -2.41 -9.71 6.27
N LEU A 201 -2.99 -9.10 7.28
CA LEU A 201 -4.38 -8.66 7.28
C LEU A 201 -4.47 -7.24 6.74
N THR A 202 -5.41 -7.02 5.82
CA THR A 202 -5.77 -5.69 5.32
C THR A 202 -7.28 -5.54 5.43
N GLU A 203 -7.72 -4.48 6.09
CA GLU A 203 -9.13 -4.22 6.31
C GLU A 203 -9.54 -2.88 5.74
N VAL A 204 -10.54 -2.92 4.86
CA VAL A 204 -11.25 -1.75 4.36
C VAL A 204 -12.29 -1.36 5.40
N LEU A 205 -12.17 -0.15 5.94
CA LEU A 205 -13.06 0.37 6.97
C LEU A 205 -14.29 1.05 6.35
N ASP A 206 -15.25 1.44 7.20
CA ASP A 206 -16.42 2.15 6.73
C ASP A 206 -16.05 3.49 6.10
N PRO A 207 -16.65 3.83 4.96
CA PRO A 207 -16.36 5.07 4.27
C PRO A 207 -16.65 6.29 5.15
N ILE A 208 -15.75 7.25 5.16
CA ILE A 208 -15.98 8.58 5.72
C ILE A 208 -16.65 9.40 4.62
N PRO A 209 -17.92 9.83 4.78
CA PRO A 209 -18.65 10.57 3.75
C PRO A 209 -17.97 11.91 3.47
N SER A 210 -18.16 12.44 2.26
CA SER A 210 -17.71 13.81 1.93
C SER A 210 -18.46 14.87 2.75
N GLY A 211 -17.82 16.04 2.94
CA GLY A 211 -18.48 17.20 3.56
C GLY A 211 -18.16 17.41 5.04
N LEU A 212 -17.37 16.56 5.70
CA LEU A 212 -16.86 16.86 7.03
C LEU A 212 -15.85 18.01 6.99
N GLY A 213 -15.80 18.80 8.07
CA GLY A 213 -14.70 19.76 8.28
C GLY A 213 -13.34 19.06 8.32
N GLN A 214 -12.29 19.77 7.90
CA GLN A 214 -10.95 19.19 7.78
C GLN A 214 -10.44 18.59 9.08
N GLU A 215 -10.68 19.24 10.22
CA GLU A 215 -10.26 18.78 11.54
C GLU A 215 -11.00 17.52 11.96
N ALA A 216 -12.33 17.53 11.91
CA ALA A 216 -13.17 16.37 12.23
C ALA A 216 -12.87 15.17 11.32
N PHE A 217 -12.62 15.40 10.03
CA PHE A 217 -12.17 14.35 9.11
C PHE A 217 -10.81 13.78 9.53
N PHE A 218 -9.85 14.65 9.85
CA PHE A 218 -8.50 14.24 10.20
C PHE A 218 -8.46 13.39 11.47
N GLU A 219 -9.16 13.82 12.51
CA GLU A 219 -9.28 13.10 13.78
C GLU A 219 -9.96 11.75 13.58
N ARG A 220 -11.09 11.73 12.86
CA ARG A 220 -11.82 10.49 12.56
C ARG A 220 -10.98 9.52 11.76
N LEU A 221 -10.33 9.97 10.68
CA LEU A 221 -9.46 9.12 9.86
C LEU A 221 -8.36 8.49 10.70
N GLN A 222 -7.66 9.30 11.51
CA GLN A 222 -6.57 8.81 12.36
C GLN A 222 -7.10 7.82 13.39
N HIS A 223 -8.18 8.16 14.11
CA HIS A 223 -8.79 7.29 15.10
C HIS A 223 -9.20 5.92 14.49
N ASP A 224 -9.96 5.94 13.39
CA ASP A 224 -10.51 4.72 12.79
C ASP A 224 -9.38 3.80 12.26
N VAL A 225 -8.39 4.37 11.56
CA VAL A 225 -7.26 3.58 11.03
C VAL A 225 -6.37 3.05 12.13
N GLU A 226 -6.07 3.84 13.17
CA GLU A 226 -5.19 3.39 14.26
C GLU A 226 -5.87 2.35 15.16
N ALA A 227 -7.14 2.53 15.48
CA ALA A 227 -7.90 1.54 16.26
C ALA A 227 -7.97 0.18 15.54
N ALA A 228 -8.27 0.19 14.24
CA ALA A 228 -8.29 -1.02 13.44
C ALA A 228 -6.88 -1.62 13.28
N THR A 229 -5.86 -0.79 13.02
CA THR A 229 -4.47 -1.25 12.92
C THR A 229 -3.99 -1.93 14.21
N ALA A 230 -4.29 -1.35 15.37
CA ALA A 230 -3.92 -1.94 16.66
C ALA A 230 -4.54 -3.33 16.84
N ARG A 231 -5.82 -3.51 16.48
CA ARG A 231 -6.51 -4.81 16.51
C ARG A 231 -5.84 -5.82 15.55
N LEU A 232 -5.56 -5.42 14.29
CA LEU A 232 -4.92 -6.30 13.31
C LEU A 232 -3.48 -6.66 13.72
N VAL A 233 -2.76 -5.74 14.35
CA VAL A 233 -1.42 -5.99 14.90
C VAL A 233 -1.50 -7.03 16.02
N ALA A 234 -2.43 -6.89 16.97
CA ALA A 234 -2.62 -7.86 18.04
C ALA A 234 -2.98 -9.27 17.51
N GLU A 235 -3.85 -9.36 16.47
CA GLU A 235 -4.14 -10.62 15.79
C GLU A 235 -2.86 -11.25 15.19
N GLY A 236 -2.04 -10.44 14.51
CA GLY A 236 -0.80 -10.90 13.89
C GLY A 236 0.29 -11.30 14.90
N GLU A 237 0.42 -10.58 16.01
CA GLU A 237 1.35 -10.92 17.09
C GLU A 237 0.96 -12.25 17.75
N HIS A 238 -0.33 -12.49 17.95
CA HIS A 238 -0.84 -13.76 18.45
C HIS A 238 -0.54 -14.92 17.48
N GLU A 239 -0.63 -14.69 16.15
CA GLU A 239 -0.24 -15.69 15.16
C GLU A 239 1.27 -15.97 15.20
N LEU A 240 2.13 -14.95 15.27
CA LEU A 240 3.58 -15.08 15.36
C LEU A 240 4.01 -15.83 16.62
N SER A 241 3.39 -15.58 17.77
CA SER A 241 3.71 -16.28 19.02
C SER A 241 3.42 -17.78 18.91
N ARG A 242 2.32 -18.17 18.28
CA ARG A 242 1.98 -19.59 18.03
C ARG A 242 2.98 -20.30 17.12
N HIS A 243 3.46 -19.61 16.07
CA HIS A 243 4.50 -20.14 15.18
C HIS A 243 5.82 -20.38 15.94
N SER A 244 6.22 -19.42 16.79
CA SER A 244 7.45 -19.53 17.60
C SER A 244 7.40 -20.70 18.59
N THR A 245 6.27 -20.90 19.26
CA THR A 245 6.08 -22.01 20.22
C THR A 245 6.11 -23.37 19.50
N ARG A 246 5.51 -23.45 18.31
CA ARG A 246 5.51 -24.69 17.52
C ARG A 246 6.91 -25.05 17.01
N ASP A 247 7.68 -24.08 16.55
CA ASP A 247 9.08 -24.31 16.12
C ASP A 247 9.95 -24.76 17.30
N ALA A 248 9.75 -24.21 18.50
CA ALA A 248 10.45 -24.61 19.71
C ALA A 248 10.10 -26.05 20.15
N SER A 249 8.86 -26.49 19.97
CA SER A 249 8.41 -27.85 20.32
C SER A 249 8.89 -28.93 19.34
N LEU A 250 9.29 -28.55 18.12
CA LEU A 250 9.82 -29.43 17.08
C LEU A 250 11.35 -29.50 17.06
N ALA A 251 12.03 -28.72 17.89
CA ALA A 251 13.49 -28.84 18.07
C ALA A 251 13.82 -30.16 18.78
N PRO A 252 14.72 -30.99 18.24
CA PRO A 252 15.13 -32.21 18.94
C PRO A 252 15.71 -31.86 20.31
N SER A 253 15.27 -32.59 21.33
CA SER A 253 15.89 -32.53 22.67
C SER A 253 17.36 -32.83 22.56
N PRO A 254 18.25 -32.15 23.33
CA PRO A 254 19.68 -32.32 23.28
C PRO A 254 20.14 -33.74 23.69
#